data_22324079b0ee7bd64be4e92cc17f8620
#
_entry.id   22324079b0ee7bd64be4e92cc17f8620
#
_cell.length_a   1.000
_cell.length_b   1.000
_cell.length_c   1.000
_cell.angle_alpha   90.00
_cell.angle_beta   90.00
_cell.angle_gamma   90.00
#
_symmetry.space_group_name_H-M   'P 1'
#
loop_
_entity.id
_entity.type
_entity.pdbx_description
1 polymer ?
#
loop_
_entity_poly.entity_id
_entity_poly.type
_entity_poly.pdbx_seq_one_letter_code
_entity_poly.pdbx_strand_id
1 'polypeptide(L)'
;MAGIDSEIRMTIKVLAEKGCSKAEMARLLGLPESNIRYHLKRMAAAAVDGRGLRPRKAGRLAEAIAHWMGLQGGQAVSLAALHAWLVAEHDYAGSLRSVERYVRDTFPAPAKRARRRVETPPGAQAQADWAIFPRMNVGGQQMELSAFHLTLGHSRHEAIVWSPRRTTLSWIGAHNGGFQRLGGIPAVVRIDNDTAAVARGAGAWGVLTAAYRRYALTVRFHVDLCPPRQPQAKGKVERRVRAQRFGIDPTREAWRDLAQLQAWTDEAMLRDAVRRRCPATGTSVMSAWKAERPLLAPLPSLPDPFDAVATRPVGIDALVSFEGRQYSVPFRLVGSRVEVRGCADRVHIVHAGSLVAVHERHTARRLVIDSSHYDGPSTQAVIAPPPLGRMGRRLEEIAQLPVANRPVDLYAALAEVAR
;
A
#
# COMPACT_ATOMS: atom_id res chain seq x y z
N MET A 1 -48.84 3.94 12.52
CA MET A 1 -48.56 5.17 13.27
C MET A 1 -47.05 5.32 13.36
N ALA A 2 -46.48 6.36 12.79
CA ALA A 2 -45.04 6.63 12.91
C ALA A 2 -44.71 6.89 14.38
N GLY A 3 -43.75 6.17 14.93
CA GLY A 3 -43.34 6.29 16.32
C GLY A 3 -42.69 7.64 16.54
N ILE A 4 -43.18 8.39 17.54
CA ILE A 4 -42.60 9.67 17.94
C ILE A 4 -41.18 9.45 18.46
N ASP A 5 -40.24 10.24 17.97
CA ASP A 5 -38.82 10.21 18.32
C ASP A 5 -38.57 10.53 19.80
N SER A 6 -37.43 10.12 20.35
CA SER A 6 -37.01 10.42 21.72
C SER A 6 -36.88 11.92 21.97
N GLU A 7 -36.48 12.69 20.99
CA GLU A 7 -36.30 14.13 21.02
C GLU A 7 -37.65 14.85 21.17
N ILE A 8 -38.66 14.44 20.39
CA ILE A 8 -40.01 14.96 20.47
C ILE A 8 -40.64 14.63 21.84
N ARG A 9 -40.37 13.43 22.39
CA ARG A 9 -40.85 13.07 23.75
C ARG A 9 -40.24 13.95 24.83
N MET A 10 -38.95 14.26 24.74
CA MET A 10 -38.27 15.18 25.64
C MET A 10 -38.87 16.57 25.53
N THR A 11 -39.13 17.05 24.31
CA THR A 11 -39.79 18.36 24.09
C THR A 11 -41.18 18.41 24.68
N ILE A 12 -41.99 17.34 24.54
CA ILE A 12 -43.35 17.26 25.19
C ILE A 12 -43.20 17.38 26.71
N LYS A 13 -42.19 16.73 27.32
CA LYS A 13 -41.94 16.81 28.76
C LYS A 13 -41.61 18.24 29.19
N VAL A 14 -40.67 18.88 28.51
CA VAL A 14 -40.24 20.26 28.81
C VAL A 14 -41.42 21.26 28.67
N LEU A 15 -42.22 21.13 27.61
CA LEU A 15 -43.38 21.99 27.39
C LEU A 15 -44.47 21.77 28.46
N ALA A 16 -44.65 20.52 28.91
CA ALA A 16 -45.58 20.24 30.02
C ALA A 16 -45.10 20.82 31.34
N GLU A 17 -43.80 20.73 31.65
CA GLU A 17 -43.19 21.36 32.83
C GLU A 17 -43.29 22.90 32.81
N LYS A 18 -43.32 23.50 31.60
CA LYS A 18 -43.57 24.95 31.41
C LYS A 18 -45.03 25.35 31.44
N GLY A 19 -45.95 24.43 31.69
CA GLY A 19 -47.40 24.72 31.84
C GLY A 19 -48.15 24.88 30.50
N CYS A 20 -47.56 24.52 29.37
CA CYS A 20 -48.23 24.59 28.05
C CYS A 20 -49.45 23.66 28.02
N SER A 21 -50.56 24.11 27.42
CA SER A 21 -51.75 23.28 27.22
C SER A 21 -51.51 22.18 26.17
N LYS A 22 -52.25 21.07 26.28
CA LYS A 22 -52.13 19.94 25.33
C LYS A 22 -52.41 20.36 23.89
N ALA A 23 -53.39 21.26 23.69
CA ALA A 23 -53.70 21.80 22.36
C ALA A 23 -52.58 22.70 21.81
N GLU A 24 -51.90 23.44 22.65
CA GLU A 24 -50.76 24.29 22.29
C GLU A 24 -49.53 23.44 21.92
N MET A 25 -49.22 22.40 22.73
CA MET A 25 -48.16 21.43 22.40
C MET A 25 -48.43 20.72 21.05
N ALA A 26 -49.68 20.33 20.80
CA ALA A 26 -50.11 19.72 19.56
C ALA A 26 -49.86 20.64 18.35
N ARG A 27 -50.16 21.92 18.45
CA ARG A 27 -49.90 22.94 17.41
C ARG A 27 -48.40 23.17 17.20
N LEU A 28 -47.66 23.35 18.28
CA LEU A 28 -46.23 23.62 18.22
C LEU A 28 -45.42 22.45 17.61
N LEU A 29 -45.84 21.22 17.89
CA LEU A 29 -45.11 20.02 17.42
C LEU A 29 -45.70 19.40 16.16
N GLY A 30 -46.79 19.96 15.61
CA GLY A 30 -47.44 19.39 14.44
C GLY A 30 -47.99 17.97 14.66
N LEU A 31 -48.40 17.65 15.91
CA LEU A 31 -48.84 16.33 16.31
C LEU A 31 -50.34 16.35 16.73
N PRO A 32 -51.06 15.25 16.51
CA PRO A 32 -52.40 15.09 17.05
C PRO A 32 -52.41 15.21 18.59
N GLU A 33 -53.40 15.89 19.15
CA GLU A 33 -53.52 16.06 20.61
C GLU A 33 -53.64 14.71 21.34
N SER A 34 -54.20 13.68 20.69
CA SER A 34 -54.26 12.30 21.19
C SER A 34 -52.89 11.71 21.48
N ASN A 35 -51.88 12.03 20.63
CA ASN A 35 -50.50 11.60 20.81
C ASN A 35 -49.87 12.30 22.01
N ILE A 36 -50.12 13.59 22.17
CA ILE A 36 -49.65 14.36 23.34
C ILE A 36 -50.22 13.79 24.64
N ARG A 37 -51.54 13.56 24.70
CA ARG A 37 -52.21 12.92 25.85
C ARG A 37 -51.65 11.55 26.17
N TYR A 38 -51.44 10.73 25.15
CA TYR A 38 -50.85 9.39 25.30
C TYR A 38 -49.45 9.45 25.92
N HIS A 39 -48.60 10.33 25.45
CA HIS A 39 -47.21 10.44 25.94
C HIS A 39 -47.19 11.03 27.35
N LEU A 40 -47.97 12.08 27.66
CA LEU A 40 -48.07 12.62 29.00
C LEU A 40 -48.61 11.59 30.01
N LYS A 41 -49.64 10.80 29.65
CA LYS A 41 -50.17 9.72 30.48
C LYS A 41 -49.08 8.67 30.79
N ARG A 42 -48.29 8.30 29.76
CA ARG A 42 -47.17 7.35 29.95
C ARG A 42 -46.06 7.92 30.81
N MET A 43 -45.74 9.20 30.68
CA MET A 43 -44.74 9.87 31.52
C MET A 43 -45.20 9.93 32.97
N ALA A 44 -46.45 10.32 33.24
CA ALA A 44 -47.05 10.35 34.58
C ALA A 44 -47.08 8.97 35.24
N ALA A 45 -47.27 7.91 34.45
CA ALA A 45 -47.26 6.52 34.93
C ALA A 45 -45.86 5.93 35.04
N ALA A 46 -44.78 6.68 34.80
CA ALA A 46 -43.40 6.19 34.68
C ALA A 46 -43.31 4.92 33.82
N ALA A 47 -44.14 4.84 32.76
CA ALA A 47 -44.30 3.61 31.98
C ALA A 47 -43.00 3.25 31.22
N VAL A 48 -42.44 2.10 31.53
CA VAL A 48 -41.25 1.54 30.88
C VAL A 48 -41.53 1.29 29.40
N ASP A 49 -40.56 1.63 28.54
CA ASP A 49 -40.66 1.29 27.09
C ASP A 49 -40.62 -0.21 26.89
N GLY A 50 -41.77 -0.82 26.62
CA GLY A 50 -41.91 -2.28 26.42
C GLY A 50 -41.08 -2.84 25.25
N ARG A 51 -40.46 -1.97 24.40
CA ARG A 51 -39.51 -2.40 23.38
C ARG A 51 -38.25 -2.98 23.97
N GLY A 52 -37.80 -2.48 25.14
CA GLY A 52 -36.67 -2.99 25.88
C GLY A 52 -36.91 -4.35 26.57
N LEU A 53 -38.18 -4.66 26.83
CA LEU A 53 -38.60 -5.89 27.54
C LEU A 53 -38.82 -7.11 26.61
N ARG A 54 -38.81 -6.91 25.30
CA ARG A 54 -38.97 -8.02 24.36
C ARG A 54 -37.76 -8.97 24.44
N PRO A 55 -37.98 -10.28 24.72
CA PRO A 55 -36.90 -11.23 24.74
C PRO A 55 -36.17 -11.24 23.39
N ARG A 56 -34.86 -11.12 23.42
CA ARG A 56 -34.05 -11.11 22.21
C ARG A 56 -33.98 -12.49 21.61
N LYS A 57 -34.03 -12.60 20.28
CA LYS A 57 -33.91 -13.88 19.58
C LYS A 57 -32.66 -14.66 19.98
N ALA A 58 -31.52 -13.97 20.15
CA ALA A 58 -30.27 -14.59 20.61
C ALA A 58 -30.34 -15.09 22.06
N GLY A 59 -31.18 -14.51 22.92
CA GLY A 59 -31.35 -14.96 24.31
C GLY A 59 -31.92 -16.37 24.45
N ARG A 60 -32.54 -16.93 23.42
CA ARG A 60 -32.97 -18.33 23.40
C ARG A 60 -31.80 -19.32 23.44
N LEU A 61 -30.64 -18.88 22.99
CA LEU A 61 -29.38 -19.66 22.96
C LEU A 61 -28.36 -19.14 24.00
N ALA A 62 -28.85 -18.62 25.13
CA ALA A 62 -28.02 -18.03 26.17
C ALA A 62 -26.91 -18.94 26.65
N GLU A 63 -27.21 -20.21 26.90
CA GLU A 63 -26.24 -21.21 27.40
C GLU A 63 -25.18 -21.52 26.33
N ALA A 64 -25.57 -21.71 25.08
CA ALA A 64 -24.65 -21.95 23.98
C ALA A 64 -23.71 -20.75 23.77
N ILE A 65 -24.25 -19.53 23.83
CA ILE A 65 -23.46 -18.31 23.73
C ILE A 65 -22.50 -18.19 24.93
N ALA A 66 -22.96 -18.45 26.14
CA ALA A 66 -22.12 -18.41 27.33
C ALA A 66 -20.98 -19.44 27.26
N HIS A 67 -21.28 -20.67 26.85
CA HIS A 67 -20.27 -21.69 26.62
C HIS A 67 -19.21 -21.26 25.60
N TRP A 68 -19.66 -20.80 24.44
CA TRP A 68 -18.75 -20.36 23.38
C TRP A 68 -17.89 -19.16 23.83
N MET A 69 -18.46 -18.19 24.56
CA MET A 69 -17.74 -17.06 25.12
C MET A 69 -16.72 -17.50 26.19
N GLY A 70 -17.06 -18.49 27.01
CA GLY A 70 -16.15 -19.08 28.02
C GLY A 70 -14.91 -19.71 27.39
N LEU A 71 -15.06 -20.41 26.28
CA LEU A 71 -13.93 -21.05 25.55
C LEU A 71 -12.92 -20.00 25.03
N GLN A 72 -13.31 -18.75 24.87
CA GLN A 72 -12.42 -17.68 24.35
C GLN A 72 -11.53 -17.05 25.44
N GLY A 73 -11.65 -17.45 26.69
CA GLY A 73 -10.75 -17.02 27.77
C GLY A 73 -10.60 -15.53 27.99
N GLY A 74 -11.65 -14.72 27.72
CA GLY A 74 -11.63 -13.26 27.87
C GLY A 74 -10.88 -12.50 26.73
N GLN A 75 -10.51 -13.16 25.67
CA GLN A 75 -9.93 -12.51 24.48
C GLN A 75 -10.98 -11.79 23.65
N ALA A 76 -10.53 -10.88 22.74
CA ALA A 76 -11.42 -10.20 21.82
C ALA A 76 -12.10 -11.21 20.86
N VAL A 77 -13.40 -11.31 20.96
CA VAL A 77 -14.24 -12.30 20.29
C VAL A 77 -14.73 -11.76 18.95
N SER A 78 -14.67 -12.58 17.90
CA SER A 78 -15.33 -12.30 16.64
C SER A 78 -16.82 -12.65 16.74
N LEU A 79 -17.69 -11.65 16.90
CA LEU A 79 -19.15 -11.88 16.94
C LEU A 79 -19.69 -12.42 15.63
N ALA A 80 -19.02 -12.18 14.51
CA ALA A 80 -19.35 -12.80 13.23
C ALA A 80 -19.08 -14.32 13.24
N ALA A 81 -17.96 -14.76 13.86
CA ALA A 81 -17.66 -16.18 14.03
C ALA A 81 -18.66 -16.85 15.00
N LEU A 82 -19.03 -16.18 16.09
CA LEU A 82 -20.08 -16.65 16.99
C LEU A 82 -21.41 -16.82 16.24
N HIS A 83 -21.81 -15.81 15.44
CA HIS A 83 -23.06 -15.89 14.65
C HIS A 83 -23.03 -17.06 13.66
N ALA A 84 -21.91 -17.24 12.93
CA ALA A 84 -21.76 -18.34 11.97
C ALA A 84 -21.86 -19.71 12.68
N TRP A 85 -21.23 -19.86 13.86
CA TRP A 85 -21.33 -21.05 14.67
C TRP A 85 -22.75 -21.33 15.19
N LEU A 86 -23.45 -20.28 15.66
CA LEU A 86 -24.86 -20.41 16.09
C LEU A 86 -25.79 -20.83 14.93
N VAL A 87 -25.54 -20.35 13.73
CA VAL A 87 -26.29 -20.78 12.54
C VAL A 87 -26.01 -22.24 12.19
N ALA A 88 -24.74 -22.65 12.23
CA ALA A 88 -24.32 -24.01 11.84
C ALA A 88 -24.73 -25.07 12.87
N GLU A 89 -24.54 -24.80 14.17
CA GLU A 89 -24.68 -25.82 15.23
C GLU A 89 -25.98 -25.71 16.02
N HIS A 90 -26.71 -24.58 15.91
CA HIS A 90 -27.91 -24.32 16.72
C HIS A 90 -29.10 -23.78 15.90
N ASP A 91 -29.09 -23.91 14.58
CA ASP A 91 -30.15 -23.48 13.67
C ASP A 91 -30.64 -22.03 13.91
N TYR A 92 -29.72 -21.13 14.25
CA TYR A 92 -30.08 -19.76 14.60
C TYR A 92 -30.51 -18.94 13.39
N ALA A 93 -31.82 -18.64 13.31
CA ALA A 93 -32.42 -17.85 12.22
C ALA A 93 -32.39 -16.32 12.46
N GLY A 94 -31.63 -15.84 13.44
CA GLY A 94 -31.53 -14.39 13.75
C GLY A 94 -30.36 -13.70 13.03
N SER A 95 -30.39 -12.36 12.97
CA SER A 95 -29.30 -11.58 12.38
C SER A 95 -28.08 -11.47 13.30
N LEU A 96 -26.91 -11.28 12.73
CA LEU A 96 -25.66 -10.92 13.44
C LEU A 96 -25.89 -9.76 14.45
N ARG A 97 -26.63 -8.72 14.04
CA ARG A 97 -26.94 -7.56 14.89
C ARG A 97 -27.76 -7.92 16.14
N SER A 98 -28.56 -8.99 16.10
CA SER A 98 -29.24 -9.51 17.28
C SER A 98 -28.26 -10.17 18.28
N VAL A 99 -27.29 -10.93 17.79
CA VAL A 99 -26.22 -11.53 18.58
C VAL A 99 -25.34 -10.43 19.20
N GLU A 100 -24.91 -9.45 18.40
CA GLU A 100 -24.09 -8.32 18.87
C GLU A 100 -24.77 -7.56 20.02
N ARG A 101 -26.07 -7.30 19.89
CA ARG A 101 -26.82 -6.62 20.95
C ARG A 101 -26.93 -7.49 22.21
N TYR A 102 -27.22 -8.78 22.04
CA TYR A 102 -27.35 -9.69 23.18
C TYR A 102 -26.02 -9.79 23.93
N VAL A 103 -24.92 -10.05 23.23
CA VAL A 103 -23.59 -10.15 23.86
C VAL A 103 -23.19 -8.84 24.55
N ARG A 104 -23.42 -7.70 23.91
CA ARG A 104 -23.12 -6.38 24.51
C ARG A 104 -23.88 -6.12 25.81
N ASP A 105 -25.13 -6.58 25.91
CA ASP A 105 -25.97 -6.30 27.06
C ASP A 105 -25.85 -7.35 28.17
N THR A 106 -25.36 -8.57 27.83
CA THR A 106 -25.29 -9.70 28.75
C THR A 106 -23.88 -9.95 29.30
N PHE A 107 -22.85 -9.70 28.44
CA PHE A 107 -21.47 -9.97 28.84
C PHE A 107 -20.71 -8.66 29.07
N PRO A 108 -19.85 -8.60 30.11
CA PRO A 108 -19.03 -7.43 30.34
C PRO A 108 -18.15 -7.14 29.12
N ALA A 109 -18.08 -5.89 28.72
CA ALA A 109 -17.16 -5.49 27.66
C ALA A 109 -15.71 -5.85 28.08
N PRO A 110 -14.91 -6.44 27.21
CA PRO A 110 -13.51 -6.73 27.55
C PRO A 110 -12.82 -5.46 28.01
N ALA A 111 -12.00 -5.57 29.05
CA ALA A 111 -11.31 -4.43 29.65
C ALA A 111 -10.52 -3.67 28.57
N LYS A 112 -10.88 -2.41 28.36
CA LYS A 112 -10.19 -1.54 27.42
C LYS A 112 -8.80 -1.25 27.96
N ARG A 113 -7.77 -1.91 27.41
CA ARG A 113 -6.39 -1.59 27.75
C ARG A 113 -6.05 -0.21 27.21
N ALA A 114 -5.65 0.69 28.09
CA ALA A 114 -5.13 1.99 27.68
C ALA A 114 -3.88 1.76 26.82
N ARG A 115 -3.79 2.45 25.68
CA ARG A 115 -2.64 2.37 24.79
C ARG A 115 -1.86 3.67 24.85
N ARG A 116 -0.61 3.55 25.24
CA ARG A 116 0.29 4.70 25.21
C ARG A 116 0.49 5.12 23.75
N ARG A 117 0.19 6.36 23.47
CA ARG A 117 0.53 6.97 22.17
C ARG A 117 2.04 7.22 22.15
N VAL A 118 2.74 6.60 21.22
CA VAL A 118 4.16 6.83 21.00
C VAL A 118 4.32 7.67 19.74
N GLU A 119 4.86 8.87 19.90
CA GLU A 119 5.26 9.69 18.77
C GLU A 119 6.68 9.31 18.35
N THR A 120 6.90 9.20 17.04
CA THR A 120 8.23 8.91 16.50
C THR A 120 9.07 10.20 16.44
N PRO A 121 10.36 10.16 16.70
CA PRO A 121 11.25 11.29 16.46
C PRO A 121 11.19 11.76 15.00
N PRO A 122 11.48 13.04 14.71
CA PRO A 122 11.51 13.55 13.35
C PRO A 122 12.58 12.81 12.52
N GLY A 123 12.27 12.53 11.25
CA GLY A 123 13.14 11.80 10.33
C GLY A 123 13.27 10.30 10.59
N ALA A 124 12.77 9.79 11.73
CA ALA A 124 13.01 8.41 12.15
C ALA A 124 12.20 7.39 11.36
N GLN A 125 10.93 7.65 11.08
CA GLN A 125 10.04 6.64 10.49
C GLN A 125 9.02 7.23 9.53
N ALA A 126 8.79 6.50 8.42
CA ALA A 126 7.59 6.62 7.61
C ALA A 126 6.80 5.31 7.61
N GLN A 127 5.52 5.39 7.25
CA GLN A 127 4.65 4.23 7.04
C GLN A 127 4.19 4.23 5.59
N ALA A 128 4.28 3.06 4.93
CA ALA A 128 3.87 2.87 3.55
C ALA A 128 2.70 1.88 3.46
N ASP A 129 1.73 2.20 2.59
CA ASP A 129 0.56 1.37 2.32
C ASP A 129 -0.04 1.65 0.95
N TRP A 130 -0.76 0.65 0.39
CA TRP A 130 -1.61 0.81 -0.77
C TRP A 130 -3.07 1.08 -0.38
N ALA A 131 -3.69 2.00 -1.08
CA ALA A 131 -5.14 2.17 -1.09
C ALA A 131 -5.68 1.88 -2.49
N ILE A 132 -6.72 1.05 -2.60
CA ILE A 132 -7.31 0.67 -3.87
C ILE A 132 -8.49 1.58 -4.19
N PHE A 133 -8.52 2.11 -5.39
CA PHE A 133 -9.60 2.90 -5.98
C PHE A 133 -10.14 2.16 -7.21
N PRO A 134 -11.24 1.39 -7.04
CA PRO A 134 -11.70 0.46 -8.08
C PRO A 134 -12.33 1.13 -9.30
N ARG A 135 -12.69 2.41 -9.20
CA ARG A 135 -13.42 3.15 -10.25
C ARG A 135 -12.83 4.53 -10.42
N MET A 136 -11.74 4.62 -11.13
CA MET A 136 -11.12 5.89 -11.51
C MET A 136 -11.36 6.13 -13.01
N ASN A 137 -11.81 7.33 -13.36
CA ASN A 137 -11.97 7.71 -14.77
C ASN A 137 -10.69 8.39 -15.25
N VAL A 138 -9.90 7.68 -16.06
CA VAL A 138 -8.63 8.19 -16.60
C VAL A 138 -8.59 7.92 -18.10
N GLY A 139 -8.33 8.95 -18.90
CA GLY A 139 -8.32 8.85 -20.36
C GLY A 139 -9.66 8.43 -20.96
N GLY A 140 -10.77 8.78 -20.29
CA GLY A 140 -12.11 8.39 -20.70
C GLY A 140 -12.49 6.93 -20.40
N GLN A 141 -11.63 6.18 -19.69
CA GLN A 141 -11.88 4.78 -19.30
C GLN A 141 -11.97 4.64 -17.79
N GLN A 142 -12.88 3.79 -17.33
CA GLN A 142 -12.92 3.40 -15.92
C GLN A 142 -11.90 2.29 -15.67
N MET A 143 -11.02 2.51 -14.70
CA MET A 143 -9.99 1.55 -14.33
C MET A 143 -9.78 1.51 -12.81
N GLU A 144 -9.23 0.40 -12.32
CA GLU A 144 -8.72 0.32 -10.96
C GLU A 144 -7.35 0.98 -10.89
N LEU A 145 -7.17 1.89 -9.95
CA LEU A 145 -5.87 2.44 -9.60
C LEU A 145 -5.54 2.17 -8.14
N SER A 146 -4.27 2.08 -7.85
CA SER A 146 -3.75 2.00 -6.49
C SER A 146 -2.98 3.29 -6.16
N ALA A 147 -3.29 3.87 -5.01
CA ALA A 147 -2.58 4.99 -4.43
C ALA A 147 -1.59 4.46 -3.39
N PHE A 148 -0.31 4.68 -3.61
CA PHE A 148 0.72 4.41 -2.62
C PHE A 148 0.85 5.58 -1.67
N HIS A 149 0.60 5.35 -0.40
CA HIS A 149 0.70 6.33 0.67
C HIS A 149 2.03 6.16 1.41
N LEU A 150 2.83 7.20 1.47
CA LEU A 150 4.04 7.26 2.28
C LEU A 150 3.93 8.42 3.28
N THR A 151 3.67 8.10 4.54
CA THR A 151 3.37 9.08 5.58
C THR A 151 4.48 9.14 6.62
N LEU A 152 5.08 10.31 6.84
CA LEU A 152 6.06 10.53 7.90
C LEU A 152 5.45 10.34 9.29
N GLY A 153 6.19 9.67 10.15
CA GLY A 153 5.72 9.30 11.48
C GLY A 153 5.61 10.48 12.45
N HIS A 154 6.39 11.54 12.27
CA HIS A 154 6.40 12.72 13.12
C HIS A 154 5.47 13.82 12.59
N SER A 155 5.80 14.45 11.49
CA SER A 155 5.00 15.56 10.94
C SER A 155 3.62 15.15 10.44
N ARG A 156 3.42 13.88 10.10
CA ARG A 156 2.22 13.38 9.39
C ARG A 156 2.10 13.92 7.96
N HIS A 157 3.18 14.48 7.42
CA HIS A 157 3.22 14.80 6.01
C HIS A 157 3.21 13.53 5.17
N GLU A 158 2.53 13.59 4.06
CA GLU A 158 2.22 12.42 3.25
C GLU A 158 2.50 12.69 1.79
N ALA A 159 3.16 11.73 1.16
CA ALA A 159 3.30 11.64 -0.28
C ALA A 159 2.38 10.53 -0.79
N ILE A 160 1.68 10.78 -1.90
CA ILE A 160 0.83 9.81 -2.58
C ILE A 160 1.35 9.63 -4.00
N VAL A 161 1.52 8.38 -4.44
CA VAL A 161 1.94 8.04 -5.80
C VAL A 161 0.93 7.08 -6.41
N TRP A 162 0.41 7.42 -7.58
CA TRP A 162 -0.57 6.61 -8.29
C TRP A 162 0.10 5.53 -9.15
N SER A 163 -0.49 4.35 -9.18
CA SER A 163 -0.03 3.23 -9.99
C SER A 163 -1.21 2.41 -10.52
N PRO A 164 -1.18 1.98 -11.79
CA PRO A 164 -2.18 1.06 -12.34
C PRO A 164 -1.95 -0.40 -11.92
N ARG A 165 -0.83 -0.71 -11.28
CA ARG A 165 -0.45 -2.08 -10.89
C ARG A 165 0.21 -2.08 -9.52
N ARG A 166 0.12 -3.21 -8.81
CA ARG A 166 0.79 -3.45 -7.52
C ARG A 166 1.83 -4.56 -7.66
N THR A 167 2.85 -4.30 -8.45
CA THR A 167 4.00 -5.20 -8.65
C THR A 167 5.19 -4.72 -7.85
N THR A 168 6.26 -5.52 -7.76
CA THR A 168 7.52 -5.08 -7.14
C THR A 168 8.11 -3.86 -7.85
N LEU A 169 7.99 -3.78 -9.18
CA LEU A 169 8.38 -2.59 -9.96
C LEU A 169 7.60 -1.35 -9.52
N SER A 170 6.27 -1.47 -9.43
CA SER A 170 5.41 -0.37 -8.99
C SER A 170 5.68 0.03 -7.54
N TRP A 171 5.97 -0.95 -6.66
CA TRP A 171 6.30 -0.73 -5.27
C TRP A 171 7.57 0.11 -5.12
N ILE A 172 8.63 -0.26 -5.82
CA ILE A 172 9.91 0.47 -5.82
C ILE A 172 9.76 1.85 -6.46
N GLY A 173 9.06 1.92 -7.60
CA GLY A 173 8.79 3.20 -8.28
C GLY A 173 7.98 4.17 -7.41
N ALA A 174 6.99 3.64 -6.68
CA ALA A 174 6.19 4.43 -5.76
C ALA A 174 7.01 4.93 -4.55
N HIS A 175 7.95 4.14 -4.05
CA HIS A 175 8.91 4.61 -3.04
C HIS A 175 9.79 5.74 -3.57
N ASN A 176 10.33 5.60 -4.79
CA ASN A 176 11.13 6.66 -5.43
C ASN A 176 10.32 7.97 -5.50
N GLY A 177 9.10 7.90 -6.06
CA GLY A 177 8.22 9.06 -6.16
C GLY A 177 7.80 9.63 -4.79
N GLY A 178 7.63 8.76 -3.79
CA GLY A 178 7.31 9.16 -2.43
C GLY A 178 8.47 9.89 -1.74
N PHE A 179 9.68 9.36 -1.81
CA PHE A 179 10.87 9.98 -1.22
C PHE A 179 11.19 11.33 -1.87
N GLN A 180 11.03 11.46 -3.19
CA GLN A 180 11.18 12.74 -3.88
C GLN A 180 10.21 13.80 -3.34
N ARG A 181 8.93 13.45 -3.11
CA ARG A 181 7.90 14.33 -2.57
C ARG A 181 8.12 14.68 -1.09
N LEU A 182 8.61 13.75 -0.30
CA LEU A 182 8.99 14.01 1.09
C LEU A 182 10.26 14.87 1.19
N GLY A 183 11.09 14.88 0.14
CA GLY A 183 12.35 15.62 0.08
C GLY A 183 13.49 14.95 0.84
N GLY A 184 13.43 13.62 1.05
CA GLY A 184 14.48 12.86 1.75
C GLY A 184 14.02 11.45 2.14
N ILE A 185 14.94 10.68 2.73
CA ILE A 185 14.76 9.29 3.12
C ILE A 185 14.61 9.20 4.64
N PRO A 186 13.51 8.64 5.20
CA PRO A 186 13.41 8.34 6.62
C PRO A 186 14.31 7.15 6.98
N ALA A 187 14.79 7.08 8.23
CA ALA A 187 15.66 5.99 8.66
C ALA A 187 14.96 4.61 8.56
N VAL A 188 13.66 4.56 8.83
CA VAL A 188 12.84 3.34 8.81
C VAL A 188 11.58 3.54 7.98
N VAL A 189 11.27 2.60 7.11
CA VAL A 189 9.97 2.52 6.44
C VAL A 189 9.21 1.31 6.97
N ARG A 190 8.10 1.56 7.65
CA ARG A 190 7.18 0.53 8.12
C ARG A 190 6.19 0.18 7.03
N ILE A 191 6.10 -1.11 6.71
CA ILE A 191 5.20 -1.64 5.68
C ILE A 191 4.35 -2.77 6.22
N ASP A 192 3.25 -3.08 5.53
CA ASP A 192 2.48 -4.30 5.74
C ASP A 192 3.11 -5.49 4.98
N ASN A 193 2.54 -6.68 5.19
CA ASN A 193 2.97 -7.90 4.51
C ASN A 193 2.43 -7.94 3.06
N ASP A 194 2.74 -6.92 2.26
CA ASP A 194 2.40 -6.87 0.84
C ASP A 194 3.30 -7.80 0.03
N THR A 195 2.73 -8.59 -0.87
CA THR A 195 3.46 -9.57 -1.69
C THR A 195 4.45 -8.94 -2.66
N ALA A 196 4.30 -7.66 -3.00
CA ALA A 196 5.29 -6.93 -3.79
C ALA A 196 6.62 -6.72 -3.05
N ALA A 197 6.57 -6.72 -1.71
CA ALA A 197 7.72 -6.48 -0.83
C ALA A 197 8.13 -7.72 -0.03
N VAL A 198 7.19 -8.59 0.34
CA VAL A 198 7.40 -9.73 1.23
C VAL A 198 7.26 -11.03 0.47
N ALA A 199 8.33 -11.83 0.43
CA ALA A 199 8.36 -13.13 -0.23
C ALA A 199 7.68 -14.23 0.61
N ARG A 200 7.81 -14.18 1.95
CA ARG A 200 7.20 -15.14 2.89
C ARG A 200 7.23 -14.62 4.32
N GLY A 201 6.36 -15.18 5.15
CA GLY A 201 6.27 -14.83 6.57
C GLY A 201 5.64 -13.47 6.82
N ALA A 202 5.72 -12.99 8.07
CA ALA A 202 5.14 -11.72 8.49
C ALA A 202 5.84 -11.18 9.75
N GLY A 203 5.81 -9.87 9.97
CA GLY A 203 6.42 -9.22 11.13
C GLY A 203 7.91 -9.50 11.22
N ALA A 204 8.42 -9.77 12.42
CA ALA A 204 9.84 -10.05 12.68
C ALA A 204 10.39 -11.28 11.92
N TRP A 205 9.51 -12.18 11.46
CA TRP A 205 9.86 -13.40 10.71
C TRP A 205 9.61 -13.24 9.20
N GLY A 206 9.21 -12.06 8.77
CA GLY A 206 8.98 -11.76 7.36
C GLY A 206 10.28 -11.69 6.58
N VAL A 207 10.31 -12.31 5.41
CA VAL A 207 11.44 -12.29 4.47
C VAL A 207 11.07 -11.41 3.29
N LEU A 208 11.81 -10.34 3.08
CA LEU A 208 11.62 -9.44 1.96
C LEU A 208 11.96 -10.15 0.63
N THR A 209 11.33 -9.71 -0.46
CA THR A 209 11.77 -10.09 -1.81
C THR A 209 13.22 -9.63 -2.02
N ALA A 210 14.00 -10.40 -2.80
CA ALA A 210 15.40 -10.07 -3.04
C ALA A 210 15.57 -8.67 -3.64
N ALA A 211 14.67 -8.29 -4.55
CA ALA A 211 14.66 -6.98 -5.18
C ALA A 211 14.40 -5.85 -4.17
N TYR A 212 13.34 -5.95 -3.37
CA TYR A 212 13.03 -4.89 -2.41
C TYR A 212 14.07 -4.78 -1.29
N ARG A 213 14.60 -5.91 -0.80
CA ARG A 213 15.70 -5.90 0.15
C ARG A 213 16.93 -5.19 -0.42
N ARG A 214 17.28 -5.48 -1.69
CA ARG A 214 18.40 -4.83 -2.35
C ARG A 214 18.16 -3.35 -2.57
N TYR A 215 16.95 -2.97 -2.95
CA TYR A 215 16.53 -1.58 -3.06
C TYR A 215 16.72 -0.83 -1.73
N ALA A 216 16.20 -1.36 -0.63
CA ALA A 216 16.32 -0.73 0.68
C ALA A 216 17.78 -0.52 1.11
N LEU A 217 18.66 -1.52 0.85
CA LEU A 217 20.10 -1.40 1.08
C LEU A 217 20.76 -0.33 0.20
N THR A 218 20.35 -0.23 -1.07
CA THR A 218 20.89 0.77 -2.02
C THR A 218 20.49 2.20 -1.61
N VAL A 219 19.24 2.39 -1.23
CA VAL A 219 18.67 3.69 -0.82
C VAL A 219 18.98 4.02 0.65
N ARG A 220 19.43 3.02 1.43
CA ARG A 220 19.88 3.14 2.83
C ARG A 220 18.77 3.47 3.80
N PHE A 221 17.68 2.70 3.78
CA PHE A 221 16.67 2.74 4.84
C PHE A 221 16.40 1.33 5.37
N HIS A 222 15.95 1.24 6.62
CA HIS A 222 15.54 -0.03 7.22
C HIS A 222 14.06 -0.30 6.94
N VAL A 223 13.72 -1.55 6.63
CA VAL A 223 12.34 -2.00 6.45
C VAL A 223 11.82 -2.65 7.73
N ASP A 224 10.75 -2.11 8.29
CA ASP A 224 10.07 -2.62 9.47
C ASP A 224 8.72 -3.23 9.07
N LEU A 225 8.59 -4.56 9.18
CA LEU A 225 7.37 -5.28 8.83
C LEU A 225 6.38 -5.25 10.00
N CYS A 226 5.14 -4.88 9.71
CA CYS A 226 4.08 -4.91 10.70
C CYS A 226 3.84 -6.34 11.23
N PRO A 227 3.75 -6.52 12.56
CA PRO A 227 3.32 -7.80 13.12
C PRO A 227 1.92 -8.19 12.62
N PRO A 228 1.68 -9.48 12.32
CA PRO A 228 0.37 -9.93 11.86
C PRO A 228 -0.70 -9.67 12.91
N ARG A 229 -1.92 -9.35 12.45
CA ARG A 229 -3.11 -9.09 13.31
C ARG A 229 -2.95 -7.93 14.30
N GLN A 230 -2.02 -7.00 14.07
CA GLN A 230 -1.90 -5.78 14.87
C GLN A 230 -2.20 -4.52 14.02
N PRO A 231 -3.46 -4.27 13.64
CA PRO A 231 -3.82 -3.13 12.80
C PRO A 231 -3.43 -1.79 13.41
N GLN A 232 -3.24 -1.78 14.73
CA GLN A 232 -2.88 -0.56 15.47
C GLN A 232 -1.44 -0.08 15.25
N ALA A 233 -0.54 -1.00 14.85
CA ALA A 233 0.84 -0.65 14.47
C ALA A 233 0.85 0.26 13.22
N LYS A 234 -0.20 0.22 12.40
CA LYS A 234 -0.38 0.94 11.14
C LYS A 234 -1.39 2.10 11.22
N GLY A 235 -1.96 2.34 12.38
CA GLY A 235 -3.08 3.28 12.57
C GLY A 235 -2.85 4.72 12.11
N LYS A 236 -1.62 5.12 11.76
CA LYS A 236 -1.31 6.44 11.21
C LYS A 236 -1.71 6.53 9.73
N VAL A 237 -1.38 5.50 8.92
CA VAL A 237 -1.73 5.43 7.49
C VAL A 237 -3.19 5.06 7.28
N GLU A 238 -3.73 4.06 8.00
CA GLU A 238 -5.13 3.64 7.85
C GLU A 238 -6.12 4.79 8.06
N ARG A 239 -5.85 5.68 9.04
CA ARG A 239 -6.65 6.89 9.25
C ARG A 239 -6.55 7.84 8.06
N ARG A 240 -5.39 7.93 7.41
CA ARG A 240 -5.16 8.80 6.25
C ARG A 240 -5.86 8.28 5.01
N VAL A 241 -5.71 7.00 4.69
CA VAL A 241 -6.44 6.34 3.58
C VAL A 241 -7.95 6.56 3.74
N ARG A 242 -8.47 6.41 4.97
CA ARG A 242 -9.88 6.65 5.26
C ARG A 242 -10.26 8.13 5.09
N ALA A 243 -9.43 9.06 5.56
CA ALA A 243 -9.67 10.50 5.43
C ALA A 243 -9.61 10.97 3.97
N GLN A 244 -8.71 10.40 3.14
CA GLN A 244 -8.63 10.68 1.71
C GLN A 244 -9.93 10.30 0.98
N ARG A 245 -10.50 9.13 1.31
CA ARG A 245 -11.75 8.67 0.69
C ARG A 245 -12.96 9.57 1.02
N PHE A 246 -12.90 10.32 2.11
CA PHE A 246 -14.01 11.19 2.56
C PHE A 246 -13.77 12.68 2.33
N GLY A 247 -12.52 13.13 2.26
CA GLY A 247 -12.17 14.56 2.18
C GLY A 247 -11.68 15.05 0.82
N ILE A 248 -10.88 14.25 0.14
CA ILE A 248 -10.31 14.53 -1.19
C ILE A 248 -10.57 13.28 -2.03
N ASP A 249 -11.76 13.20 -2.59
CA ASP A 249 -12.20 12.01 -3.33
C ASP A 249 -11.90 12.17 -4.83
N PRO A 250 -10.81 11.60 -5.34
CA PRO A 250 -10.42 11.71 -6.75
C PRO A 250 -11.35 10.95 -7.70
N THR A 251 -12.27 10.11 -7.16
CA THR A 251 -13.20 9.31 -7.98
C THR A 251 -14.34 10.15 -8.56
N ARG A 252 -14.53 11.37 -8.06
CA ARG A 252 -15.57 12.29 -8.52
C ARG A 252 -15.20 13.06 -9.77
N GLU A 253 -13.92 13.04 -10.15
CA GLU A 253 -13.37 13.78 -11.28
C GLU A 253 -12.98 12.80 -12.41
N ALA A 254 -12.92 13.32 -13.62
CA ALA A 254 -12.36 12.64 -14.77
C ALA A 254 -10.97 13.20 -15.06
N TRP A 255 -10.00 12.32 -15.26
CA TRP A 255 -8.60 12.67 -15.45
C TRP A 255 -8.18 12.38 -16.89
N ARG A 256 -7.50 13.33 -17.54
CA ARG A 256 -6.97 13.12 -18.88
C ARG A 256 -5.94 11.97 -18.89
N ASP A 257 -5.07 11.92 -17.89
CA ASP A 257 -4.00 10.93 -17.74
C ASP A 257 -3.55 10.82 -16.27
N LEU A 258 -2.68 9.87 -15.98
CA LEU A 258 -2.12 9.68 -14.63
C LEU A 258 -1.26 10.86 -14.16
N ALA A 259 -0.63 11.58 -15.08
CA ALA A 259 0.20 12.73 -14.73
C ALA A 259 -0.65 13.89 -14.20
N GLN A 260 -1.81 14.15 -14.82
CA GLN A 260 -2.77 15.14 -14.33
C GLN A 260 -3.31 14.77 -12.95
N LEU A 261 -3.72 13.50 -12.76
CA LEU A 261 -4.17 13.00 -11.46
C LEU A 261 -3.07 13.16 -10.40
N GLN A 262 -1.83 12.86 -10.75
CA GLN A 262 -0.69 12.97 -9.83
C GLN A 262 -0.43 14.44 -9.45
N ALA A 263 -0.39 15.35 -10.41
CA ALA A 263 -0.18 16.78 -10.17
C ALA A 263 -1.27 17.36 -9.26
N TRP A 264 -2.52 17.05 -9.55
CA TRP A 264 -3.65 17.46 -8.70
C TRP A 264 -3.53 16.91 -7.28
N THR A 265 -3.13 15.62 -7.15
CA THR A 265 -2.93 14.99 -5.84
C THR A 265 -1.82 15.67 -5.06
N ASP A 266 -0.70 15.98 -5.71
CA ASP A 266 0.44 16.67 -5.08
C ASP A 266 0.02 18.04 -4.53
N GLU A 267 -0.71 18.84 -5.30
CA GLU A 267 -1.26 20.11 -4.84
C GLU A 267 -2.28 19.94 -3.70
N ALA A 268 -3.16 18.95 -3.80
CA ALA A 268 -4.16 18.68 -2.79
C ALA A 268 -3.51 18.28 -1.46
N MET A 269 -2.43 17.50 -1.49
CA MET A 269 -1.67 17.11 -0.28
C MET A 269 -0.97 18.31 0.36
N LEU A 270 -0.43 19.23 -0.44
CA LEU A 270 0.17 20.46 0.09
C LEU A 270 -0.89 21.38 0.74
N ARG A 271 -2.05 21.56 0.10
CA ARG A 271 -3.17 22.32 0.68
C ARG A 271 -3.69 21.68 1.99
N ASP A 272 -3.82 20.36 2.02
CA ASP A 272 -4.22 19.62 3.25
C ASP A 272 -3.18 19.79 4.36
N ALA A 273 -1.89 19.73 4.04
CA ALA A 273 -0.81 19.89 5.01
C ALA A 273 -0.81 21.27 5.70
N VAL A 274 -1.23 22.33 5.01
CA VAL A 274 -1.39 23.67 5.59
C VAL A 274 -2.55 23.72 6.60
N ARG A 275 -3.67 23.08 6.26
CA ARG A 275 -4.92 23.12 7.08
C ARG A 275 -4.86 22.18 8.28
N ARG A 276 -4.23 21.03 8.11
CA ARG A 276 -4.25 19.95 9.10
C ARG A 276 -3.24 20.20 10.22
N ARG A 277 -3.67 19.95 11.44
CA ARG A 277 -2.83 20.05 12.63
C ARG A 277 -1.99 18.79 12.83
N CYS A 278 -0.70 18.98 13.05
CA CYS A 278 0.22 17.90 13.43
C CYS A 278 0.04 17.57 14.91
N PRO A 279 -0.29 16.31 15.25
CA PRO A 279 -0.53 15.95 16.64
C PRO A 279 0.72 15.91 17.51
N ALA A 280 1.91 15.78 16.91
CA ALA A 280 3.16 15.73 17.65
C ALA A 280 3.65 17.14 18.08
N THR A 281 3.46 18.14 17.23
CA THR A 281 3.96 19.51 17.43
C THR A 281 2.87 20.51 17.81
N GLY A 282 1.58 20.19 17.53
CA GLY A 282 0.49 21.13 17.68
C GLY A 282 0.44 22.25 16.61
N THR A 283 1.40 22.29 15.67
CA THR A 283 1.44 23.22 14.54
C THR A 283 0.72 22.63 13.31
N SER A 284 0.75 23.32 12.15
CA SER A 284 0.30 22.71 10.90
C SER A 284 1.24 21.56 10.48
N VAL A 285 0.70 20.58 9.74
CA VAL A 285 1.52 19.49 9.16
C VAL A 285 2.61 20.07 8.25
N MET A 286 2.32 21.12 7.50
CA MET A 286 3.29 21.82 6.64
C MET A 286 4.45 22.40 7.46
N SER A 287 4.15 23.07 8.58
CA SER A 287 5.17 23.62 9.45
C SER A 287 6.03 22.53 10.09
N ALA A 288 5.40 21.47 10.59
CA ALA A 288 6.09 20.33 11.18
C ALA A 288 6.98 19.61 10.14
N TRP A 289 6.50 19.46 8.89
CA TRP A 289 7.30 18.87 7.82
C TRP A 289 8.50 19.73 7.42
N LYS A 290 8.33 21.05 7.31
CA LYS A 290 9.46 21.94 7.04
C LYS A 290 10.57 21.82 8.10
N ALA A 291 10.20 21.61 9.36
CA ALA A 291 11.16 21.35 10.46
C ALA A 291 11.75 19.92 10.41
N GLU A 292 10.97 18.90 9.98
CA GLU A 292 11.42 17.51 9.89
C GLU A 292 12.29 17.24 8.66
N ARG A 293 12.01 17.90 7.53
CA ARG A 293 12.69 17.65 6.24
C ARG A 293 14.22 17.68 6.30
N PRO A 294 14.88 18.63 6.97
CA PRO A 294 16.34 18.64 7.09
C PRO A 294 16.93 17.46 7.87
N LEU A 295 16.08 16.72 8.62
CA LEU A 295 16.48 15.56 9.42
C LEU A 295 16.28 14.23 8.69
N LEU A 296 15.70 14.26 7.49
CA LEU A 296 15.68 13.12 6.57
C LEU A 296 17.06 12.95 5.96
N ALA A 297 17.46 11.71 5.67
CA ALA A 297 18.68 11.48 4.90
C ALA A 297 18.54 12.09 3.49
N PRO A 298 19.61 12.65 2.91
CA PRO A 298 19.58 13.23 1.58
C PRO A 298 19.20 12.18 0.53
N LEU A 299 18.49 12.63 -0.52
CA LEU A 299 18.13 11.77 -1.64
C LEU A 299 19.37 11.33 -2.41
N PRO A 300 19.71 10.03 -2.48
CA PRO A 300 20.72 9.54 -3.39
C PRO A 300 20.19 9.56 -4.83
N SER A 301 21.04 9.19 -5.80
CA SER A 301 20.55 8.76 -7.11
C SER A 301 19.69 7.51 -6.90
N LEU A 302 18.38 7.66 -7.08
CA LEU A 302 17.43 6.58 -6.90
C LEU A 302 17.54 5.61 -8.08
N PRO A 303 17.65 4.29 -7.84
CA PRO A 303 17.73 3.32 -8.91
C PRO A 303 16.38 3.21 -9.64
N ASP A 304 16.43 2.90 -10.93
CA ASP A 304 15.23 2.51 -11.64
C ASP A 304 14.57 1.29 -10.97
N PRO A 305 13.23 1.21 -10.94
CA PRO A 305 12.54 0.08 -10.36
C PRO A 305 12.96 -1.24 -11.00
N PHE A 306 13.23 -2.26 -10.17
CA PHE A 306 13.59 -3.60 -10.61
C PHE A 306 12.87 -4.67 -9.79
N ASP A 307 12.53 -5.80 -10.41
CA ASP A 307 11.84 -6.92 -9.78
C ASP A 307 12.70 -8.18 -9.64
N ALA A 308 13.81 -8.21 -10.34
CA ALA A 308 14.80 -9.28 -10.28
C ALA A 308 16.18 -8.71 -10.00
N VAL A 309 16.96 -9.41 -9.18
CA VAL A 309 18.34 -9.03 -8.88
C VAL A 309 19.19 -10.27 -8.65
N ALA A 310 20.38 -10.29 -9.24
CA ALA A 310 21.33 -11.37 -9.05
C ALA A 310 22.78 -10.83 -9.09
N THR A 311 23.66 -11.44 -8.29
CA THR A 311 25.10 -11.20 -8.42
C THR A 311 25.69 -12.27 -9.34
N ARG A 312 26.40 -11.87 -10.37
CA ARG A 312 26.98 -12.76 -11.39
C ARG A 312 28.46 -12.48 -11.58
N PRO A 313 29.27 -13.52 -11.86
CA PRO A 313 30.63 -13.33 -12.35
C PRO A 313 30.59 -12.86 -13.80
N VAL A 314 31.56 -12.04 -14.18
CA VAL A 314 31.81 -11.67 -15.56
C VAL A 314 32.73 -12.73 -16.18
N GLY A 315 32.26 -13.35 -17.25
CA GLY A 315 33.03 -14.35 -17.99
C GLY A 315 34.28 -13.76 -18.68
N ILE A 316 35.18 -14.65 -19.14
CA ILE A 316 36.37 -14.25 -19.91
C ILE A 316 35.99 -13.57 -21.23
N ASP A 317 34.82 -13.84 -21.72
CA ASP A 317 34.20 -13.27 -22.91
C ASP A 317 33.49 -11.92 -22.65
N ALA A 318 33.69 -11.34 -21.45
CA ALA A 318 33.02 -10.13 -20.97
C ALA A 318 31.49 -10.23 -20.97
N LEU A 319 30.94 -11.44 -20.75
CA LEU A 319 29.51 -11.68 -20.71
C LEU A 319 29.04 -12.03 -19.31
N VAL A 320 27.78 -11.69 -19.06
CA VAL A 320 27.05 -11.93 -17.78
C VAL A 320 25.72 -12.60 -18.06
N SER A 321 25.47 -13.75 -17.44
CA SER A 321 24.23 -14.51 -17.61
C SER A 321 23.11 -14.00 -16.70
N PHE A 322 21.92 -13.69 -17.26
CA PHE A 322 20.74 -13.30 -16.52
C PHE A 322 19.47 -13.70 -17.29
N GLU A 323 18.50 -14.31 -16.61
CA GLU A 323 17.20 -14.74 -17.18
C GLU A 323 17.33 -15.50 -18.51
N GLY A 324 18.30 -16.45 -18.58
CA GLY A 324 18.53 -17.29 -19.76
C GLY A 324 19.17 -16.58 -20.96
N ARG A 325 19.70 -15.39 -20.78
CA ARG A 325 20.42 -14.57 -21.77
C ARG A 325 21.80 -14.20 -21.27
N GLN A 326 22.63 -13.79 -22.19
CA GLN A 326 23.98 -13.27 -21.92
C GLN A 326 24.09 -11.83 -22.41
N TYR A 327 24.62 -10.96 -21.54
CA TYR A 327 24.71 -9.53 -21.73
C TYR A 327 26.17 -9.10 -21.65
N SER A 328 26.66 -8.31 -22.60
CA SER A 328 28.01 -7.80 -22.55
C SER A 328 28.20 -6.73 -21.48
N VAL A 329 29.39 -6.65 -20.94
CA VAL A 329 29.85 -5.58 -20.04
C VAL A 329 31.25 -5.12 -20.48
N PRO A 330 31.71 -3.93 -20.10
CA PRO A 330 33.05 -3.49 -20.40
C PRO A 330 34.09 -4.55 -20.06
N PHE A 331 34.93 -4.93 -21.03
CA PHE A 331 35.90 -6.05 -20.93
C PHE A 331 36.84 -5.92 -19.72
N ARG A 332 37.11 -4.71 -19.26
CA ARG A 332 37.88 -4.45 -18.03
C ARG A 332 37.29 -5.07 -16.77
N LEU A 333 36.02 -5.51 -16.81
CA LEU A 333 35.31 -6.12 -15.67
C LEU A 333 35.42 -7.66 -15.68
N VAL A 334 36.13 -8.25 -16.66
CA VAL A 334 36.39 -9.71 -16.71
C VAL A 334 36.98 -10.20 -15.39
N GLY A 335 36.41 -11.31 -14.87
CA GLY A 335 36.77 -11.87 -13.56
C GLY A 335 36.16 -11.16 -12.34
N SER A 336 35.53 -9.99 -12.52
CA SER A 336 34.82 -9.29 -11.44
C SER A 336 33.43 -9.89 -11.22
N ARG A 337 32.79 -9.51 -10.11
CA ARG A 337 31.39 -9.80 -9.85
C ARG A 337 30.58 -8.54 -10.02
N VAL A 338 29.49 -8.64 -10.75
CA VAL A 338 28.56 -7.53 -11.00
C VAL A 338 27.18 -7.87 -10.48
N GLU A 339 26.42 -6.85 -10.13
CA GLU A 339 25.00 -6.97 -9.81
C GLU A 339 24.18 -6.71 -11.07
N VAL A 340 23.28 -7.62 -11.38
CA VAL A 340 22.38 -7.52 -12.53
C VAL A 340 20.96 -7.27 -12.01
N ARG A 341 20.31 -6.23 -12.48
CA ARG A 341 18.94 -5.82 -12.12
C ARG A 341 18.03 -5.93 -13.32
N GLY A 342 16.93 -6.66 -13.19
CA GLY A 342 15.84 -6.69 -14.17
C GLY A 342 14.87 -5.55 -13.90
N CYS A 343 14.92 -4.50 -14.71
CA CYS A 343 13.94 -3.40 -14.72
C CYS A 343 12.77 -3.75 -15.64
N ALA A 344 11.81 -2.85 -15.87
CA ALA A 344 10.61 -3.14 -16.65
C ALA A 344 10.93 -3.67 -18.06
N ASP A 345 11.77 -2.97 -18.79
CA ASP A 345 12.15 -3.24 -20.19
C ASP A 345 13.66 -3.32 -20.39
N ARG A 346 14.45 -3.14 -19.33
CA ARG A 346 15.90 -3.06 -19.37
C ARG A 346 16.56 -3.97 -18.33
N VAL A 347 17.79 -4.36 -18.63
CA VAL A 347 18.71 -5.01 -17.69
C VAL A 347 19.79 -3.99 -17.35
N HIS A 348 19.87 -3.63 -16.08
CA HIS A 348 20.91 -2.76 -15.55
C HIS A 348 22.01 -3.61 -14.91
N ILE A 349 23.24 -3.38 -15.32
CA ILE A 349 24.41 -4.05 -14.76
C ILE A 349 25.20 -3.03 -13.95
N VAL A 350 25.41 -3.33 -12.69
CA VAL A 350 26.00 -2.42 -11.70
C VAL A 350 27.28 -3.04 -11.14
N HIS A 351 28.36 -2.30 -11.13
CA HIS A 351 29.62 -2.68 -10.51
C HIS A 351 30.07 -1.62 -9.51
N ALA A 352 30.41 -2.02 -8.29
CA ALA A 352 30.82 -1.13 -7.22
C ALA A 352 29.89 0.07 -7.00
N GLY A 353 28.57 -0.12 -7.15
CA GLY A 353 27.55 0.91 -6.99
C GLY A 353 27.30 1.79 -8.21
N SER A 354 28.10 1.65 -9.28
CA SER A 354 27.96 2.42 -10.52
C SER A 354 27.29 1.58 -11.62
N LEU A 355 26.38 2.19 -12.37
CA LEU A 355 25.78 1.58 -13.57
C LEU A 355 26.84 1.50 -14.67
N VAL A 356 27.15 0.28 -15.14
CA VAL A 356 28.22 0.02 -16.10
C VAL A 356 27.73 -0.44 -17.46
N ALA A 357 26.52 -1.00 -17.53
CA ALA A 357 25.87 -1.38 -18.79
C ALA A 357 24.36 -1.37 -18.65
N VAL A 358 23.67 -1.09 -19.76
CA VAL A 358 22.22 -1.13 -19.89
C VAL A 358 21.86 -1.86 -21.18
N HIS A 359 21.01 -2.88 -21.07
CA HIS A 359 20.57 -3.67 -22.22
C HIS A 359 19.06 -3.82 -22.23
N GLU A 360 18.49 -4.25 -23.36
CA GLU A 360 17.08 -4.63 -23.49
C GLU A 360 16.79 -5.94 -22.73
N ARG A 361 15.74 -5.98 -21.91
CA ARG A 361 15.44 -7.15 -21.06
C ARG A 361 14.69 -8.25 -21.81
N HIS A 362 13.62 -7.95 -22.50
CA HIS A 362 12.70 -8.93 -23.08
C HIS A 362 12.97 -9.21 -24.55
N THR A 363 14.23 -9.13 -24.96
CA THR A 363 14.64 -9.40 -26.33
C THR A 363 14.58 -10.90 -26.65
N ALA A 364 14.32 -11.25 -27.91
CA ALA A 364 14.39 -12.62 -28.41
C ALA A 364 15.84 -13.15 -28.51
N ARG A 365 16.82 -12.24 -28.48
CA ARG A 365 18.24 -12.58 -28.62
C ARG A 365 18.75 -13.26 -27.35
N ARG A 366 19.44 -14.39 -27.48
CA ARG A 366 20.13 -15.03 -26.35
C ARG A 366 21.42 -14.33 -25.96
N LEU A 367 22.07 -13.67 -26.94
CA LEU A 367 23.31 -12.93 -26.78
C LEU A 367 23.05 -11.46 -27.12
N VAL A 368 23.26 -10.57 -26.17
CA VAL A 368 23.05 -9.13 -26.31
C VAL A 368 24.39 -8.43 -26.10
N ILE A 369 24.99 -7.99 -27.19
CA ILE A 369 26.33 -7.40 -27.22
C ILE A 369 26.21 -5.91 -27.57
N ASP A 370 26.91 -5.10 -26.78
CA ASP A 370 27.28 -3.74 -27.12
C ASP A 370 28.76 -3.77 -27.52
N SER A 371 29.07 -3.44 -28.77
CA SER A 371 30.44 -3.49 -29.30
C SER A 371 31.39 -2.57 -28.55
N SER A 372 30.92 -1.45 -28.02
CA SER A 372 31.73 -0.51 -27.25
C SER A 372 32.30 -1.12 -25.96
N HIS A 373 31.69 -2.20 -25.46
CA HIS A 373 32.20 -2.92 -24.29
C HIS A 373 33.53 -3.64 -24.52
N TYR A 374 33.92 -3.83 -25.78
CA TYR A 374 35.14 -4.51 -26.19
C TYR A 374 36.22 -3.53 -26.68
N ASP A 375 35.94 -2.23 -26.68
CA ASP A 375 36.89 -1.21 -27.08
C ASP A 375 37.63 -0.63 -25.86
N GLY A 376 38.93 -0.33 -26.06
CA GLY A 376 39.72 0.35 -25.03
C GLY A 376 41.15 -0.15 -24.91
N PRO A 377 41.96 0.51 -24.07
CA PRO A 377 43.37 0.15 -23.88
C PRO A 377 43.51 -1.16 -23.10
N SER A 378 44.45 -2.03 -23.57
CA SER A 378 44.85 -3.23 -22.85
C SER A 378 45.75 -2.90 -21.66
N THR A 379 45.65 -3.72 -20.62
CA THR A 379 46.58 -3.74 -19.48
C THR A 379 47.13 -5.13 -19.26
N GLN A 380 48.07 -5.30 -18.33
CA GLN A 380 48.58 -6.63 -17.98
C GLN A 380 47.50 -7.59 -17.46
N ALA A 381 46.46 -7.06 -16.85
CA ALA A 381 45.35 -7.83 -16.30
C ALA A 381 44.18 -8.04 -17.29
N VAL A 382 44.11 -7.23 -18.34
CA VAL A 382 42.98 -7.23 -19.28
C VAL A 382 43.55 -7.09 -20.72
N ILE A 383 43.17 -8.00 -21.57
CA ILE A 383 43.55 -7.98 -23.00
C ILE A 383 42.34 -7.46 -23.78
N ALA A 384 42.52 -6.32 -24.45
CA ALA A 384 41.49 -5.82 -25.37
C ALA A 384 41.36 -6.81 -26.54
N PRO A 385 40.14 -7.20 -26.92
CA PRO A 385 39.97 -8.01 -28.12
C PRO A 385 40.41 -7.22 -29.37
N PRO A 386 40.90 -7.88 -30.39
CA PRO A 386 41.17 -7.19 -31.65
C PRO A 386 39.85 -6.62 -32.21
N PRO A 387 39.91 -5.48 -32.92
CA PRO A 387 38.72 -4.97 -33.60
C PRO A 387 38.10 -6.06 -34.47
N LEU A 388 36.78 -6.18 -34.46
CA LEU A 388 36.07 -7.13 -35.32
C LEU A 388 36.45 -6.88 -36.77
N GLY A 389 37.22 -7.78 -37.38
CA GLY A 389 37.52 -7.78 -38.81
C GLY A 389 36.23 -8.04 -39.62
N ARG A 390 36.37 -8.05 -40.96
CA ARG A 390 35.20 -8.33 -41.84
C ARG A 390 34.48 -9.63 -41.47
N MET A 391 35.24 -10.69 -41.16
CA MET A 391 34.70 -11.97 -40.72
C MET A 391 33.94 -11.85 -39.40
N GLY A 392 34.51 -11.20 -38.39
CA GLY A 392 33.85 -11.04 -37.10
C GLY A 392 32.54 -10.29 -37.20
N ARG A 393 32.49 -9.18 -37.96
CA ARG A 393 31.24 -8.44 -38.22
C ARG A 393 30.19 -9.30 -38.91
N ARG A 394 30.64 -10.10 -39.93
CA ARG A 394 29.75 -11.00 -40.66
C ARG A 394 29.16 -12.11 -39.77
N LEU A 395 29.98 -12.67 -38.88
CA LEU A 395 29.55 -13.68 -37.92
C LEU A 395 28.54 -13.09 -36.90
N GLU A 396 28.73 -11.85 -36.50
CA GLU A 396 27.82 -11.15 -35.61
C GLU A 396 26.46 -10.88 -36.28
N GLU A 397 26.45 -10.44 -37.55
CA GLU A 397 25.24 -10.29 -38.36
C GLU A 397 24.49 -11.64 -38.48
N ILE A 398 25.22 -12.72 -38.75
CA ILE A 398 24.67 -14.07 -38.89
C ILE A 398 24.13 -14.58 -37.55
N ALA A 399 24.81 -14.32 -36.44
CA ALA A 399 24.36 -14.73 -35.12
C ALA A 399 23.03 -14.06 -34.73
N GLN A 400 22.71 -12.90 -35.31
CA GLN A 400 21.46 -12.21 -35.11
C GLN A 400 20.27 -12.80 -35.92
N LEU A 401 20.54 -13.59 -36.96
CA LEU A 401 19.50 -14.23 -37.75
C LEU A 401 18.93 -15.45 -37.02
N PRO A 402 17.61 -15.64 -37.01
CA PRO A 402 16.99 -16.86 -36.52
C PRO A 402 17.57 -18.08 -37.25
N VAL A 403 17.81 -19.18 -36.53
CA VAL A 403 18.43 -20.41 -37.12
C VAL A 403 17.65 -20.91 -38.34
N ALA A 404 16.34 -20.79 -38.34
CA ALA A 404 15.45 -21.17 -39.45
C ALA A 404 15.65 -20.32 -40.73
N ASN A 405 16.25 -19.13 -40.63
CA ASN A 405 16.44 -18.19 -41.73
C ASN A 405 17.92 -18.09 -42.17
N ARG A 406 18.76 -19.06 -41.81
CA ARG A 406 20.18 -19.10 -42.22
C ARG A 406 20.30 -19.92 -43.52
N PRO A 407 20.32 -19.28 -44.70
CA PRO A 407 20.46 -20.00 -45.95
C PRO A 407 21.85 -20.65 -46.05
N VAL A 408 21.93 -21.78 -46.76
CA VAL A 408 23.18 -22.55 -46.93
C VAL A 408 24.27 -21.70 -47.59
N ASP A 409 23.88 -20.79 -48.48
CA ASP A 409 24.79 -19.88 -49.18
C ASP A 409 25.50 -18.89 -48.23
N LEU A 410 24.99 -18.70 -47.03
CA LEU A 410 25.61 -17.88 -46.00
C LEU A 410 27.00 -18.44 -45.59
N TYR A 411 27.14 -19.75 -45.53
CA TYR A 411 28.40 -20.41 -45.21
C TYR A 411 29.42 -20.33 -46.36
N ALA A 412 28.94 -20.31 -47.62
CA ALA A 412 29.79 -20.06 -48.79
C ALA A 412 30.33 -18.63 -48.80
N ALA A 413 29.47 -17.63 -48.51
CA ALA A 413 29.86 -16.22 -48.40
C ALA A 413 30.86 -15.99 -47.24
N LEU A 414 30.77 -16.75 -46.15
CA LEU A 414 31.72 -16.72 -45.04
C LEU A 414 33.11 -17.24 -45.50
N ALA A 415 33.16 -18.32 -46.29
CA ALA A 415 34.39 -18.90 -46.80
C ALA A 415 35.11 -17.95 -47.78
N GLU A 416 34.38 -17.15 -48.56
CA GLU A 416 34.94 -16.11 -49.45
C GLU A 416 35.54 -14.93 -48.68
N VAL A 417 34.96 -14.54 -47.56
CA VAL A 417 35.46 -13.43 -46.71
C VAL A 417 36.68 -13.86 -45.87
N ALA A 418 36.85 -15.19 -45.65
CA ALA A 418 37.98 -15.75 -44.92
C ALA A 418 39.24 -15.92 -45.78
N ARG A 419 39.10 -15.82 -47.11
CA ARG A 419 40.23 -15.79 -48.03
C ARG A 419 40.72 -14.36 -48.22
#